data_e672d3c51549b5c0bad07e6084ac7a65
#
_entry.id   e672d3c51549b5c0bad07e6084ac7a65
#
_cell.length_a   1.000
_cell.length_b   1.000
_cell.length_c   1.000
_cell.angle_alpha   90.00
_cell.angle_beta   90.00
_cell.angle_gamma   90.00
#
_symmetry.space_group_name_H-M   'P 1'
#
loop_
_entity.id
_entity.type
_entity.pdbx_description
1 polymer ?
#
loop_
_entity_poly.entity_id
_entity_poly.type
_entity_poly.pdbx_seq_one_letter_code
_entity_poly.pdbx_strand_id
1 'polypeptide(L)'
;MRLFKIIIFILIVFSCNTINQPKPKGYLALNYPESDYNKILNQKFPFSFEYNNIAKVEEISNGSYKVSYPDMKATIYLNYYKVNQNLNSLLKDAYKLPYKHIVKAVEIPERIFINKNQKVYGALFSVIGNAASQFQFFLTDSSSNFLVGSLYFYSKPNYDSLYPAIKYIEKDISHLFKTLKWK
;
A
#
# COMPACT_ATOMS: atom_id res chain seq x y z
N MET A 1 54.04 24.48 -37.84
CA MET A 1 52.90 25.24 -37.32
C MET A 1 51.53 24.78 -37.86
N ARG A 2 51.35 24.52 -39.16
CA ARG A 2 50.06 24.03 -39.70
C ARG A 2 49.66 22.63 -39.20
N LEU A 3 50.56 21.69 -39.16
CA LEU A 3 50.28 20.32 -38.66
C LEU A 3 49.86 20.31 -37.18
N PHE A 4 50.46 21.13 -36.34
CA PHE A 4 50.12 21.23 -34.91
C PHE A 4 48.71 21.76 -34.68
N LYS A 5 48.25 22.72 -35.51
CA LYS A 5 46.85 23.24 -35.46
C LYS A 5 45.83 22.19 -35.89
N ILE A 6 46.15 21.33 -36.85
CA ILE A 6 45.29 20.24 -37.33
C ILE A 6 45.13 19.16 -36.24
N ILE A 7 46.22 18.81 -35.54
CA ILE A 7 46.16 17.82 -34.43
C ILE A 7 45.32 18.32 -33.26
N ILE A 8 45.41 19.61 -32.89
CA ILE A 8 44.58 20.21 -31.85
C ILE A 8 43.09 20.21 -32.26
N PHE A 9 42.79 20.49 -33.53
CA PHE A 9 41.43 20.48 -34.02
C PHE A 9 40.78 19.08 -34.00
N ILE A 10 41.57 18.03 -34.34
CA ILE A 10 41.11 16.64 -34.30
C ILE A 10 40.84 16.17 -32.86
N LEU A 11 41.62 16.60 -31.86
CA LEU A 11 41.42 16.26 -30.45
C LEU A 11 40.12 16.86 -29.87
N ILE A 12 39.66 17.99 -30.36
CA ILE A 12 38.44 18.64 -29.89
C ILE A 12 37.18 17.91 -30.39
N VAL A 13 37.25 17.24 -31.56
CA VAL A 13 36.08 16.57 -32.16
C VAL A 13 35.76 15.22 -31.49
N PHE A 14 36.71 14.62 -30.75
CA PHE A 14 36.49 13.34 -30.03
C PHE A 14 35.99 13.47 -28.60
N SER A 15 35.68 14.68 -28.12
CA SER A 15 35.31 14.95 -26.72
C SER A 15 33.81 14.82 -26.42
N CYS A 16 32.97 14.28 -27.30
CA CYS A 16 31.54 14.08 -27.03
C CYS A 16 31.24 12.61 -26.73
N ASN A 17 31.63 12.12 -25.57
CA ASN A 17 30.99 10.94 -24.98
C ASN A 17 29.79 11.41 -24.15
N THR A 18 28.61 11.47 -24.75
CA THR A 18 27.35 11.61 -24.02
C THR A 18 27.12 10.27 -23.32
N ILE A 19 27.44 10.20 -22.05
CA ILE A 19 26.96 9.13 -21.18
C ILE A 19 25.43 9.31 -21.11
N ASN A 20 24.71 8.49 -21.86
CA ASN A 20 23.25 8.40 -21.75
C ASN A 20 22.91 7.82 -20.36
N GLN A 21 22.89 8.67 -19.33
CA GLN A 21 22.32 8.28 -18.05
C GLN A 21 20.83 8.06 -18.23
N PRO A 22 20.27 6.87 -17.89
CA PRO A 22 18.85 6.67 -17.90
C PRO A 22 18.20 7.72 -17.00
N LYS A 23 17.28 8.50 -17.55
CA LYS A 23 16.51 9.46 -16.74
C LYS A 23 15.72 8.68 -15.69
N PRO A 24 15.67 9.14 -14.42
CA PRO A 24 14.82 8.54 -13.43
C PRO A 24 13.37 8.56 -13.91
N LYS A 25 12.62 7.50 -13.60
CA LYS A 25 11.20 7.43 -13.95
C LYS A 25 10.45 8.60 -13.30
N GLY A 26 9.79 9.40 -14.12
CA GLY A 26 8.88 10.45 -13.64
C GLY A 26 7.56 9.84 -13.18
N TYR A 27 7.13 10.18 -11.97
CA TYR A 27 5.78 9.88 -11.50
C TYR A 27 4.88 11.09 -11.73
N LEU A 28 3.57 10.84 -11.85
CA LEU A 28 2.58 11.91 -11.90
C LEU A 28 2.64 12.73 -10.60
N ALA A 29 2.87 14.03 -10.71
CA ALA A 29 2.82 14.95 -9.57
C ALA A 29 1.36 15.28 -9.24
N LEU A 30 0.66 14.36 -8.56
CA LEU A 30 -0.70 14.58 -8.09
C LEU A 30 -0.65 15.16 -6.69
N ASN A 31 -1.36 16.28 -6.50
CA ASN A 31 -1.57 16.85 -5.17
C ASN A 31 -2.81 16.21 -4.54
N TYR A 32 -2.60 15.48 -3.46
CA TYR A 32 -3.67 14.98 -2.61
C TYR A 32 -3.89 15.95 -1.43
N PRO A 33 -5.12 16.06 -0.90
CA PRO A 33 -5.37 16.86 0.29
C PRO A 33 -4.57 16.35 1.48
N GLU A 34 -4.27 17.23 2.42
CA GLU A 34 -3.70 16.81 3.70
C GLU A 34 -4.64 15.82 4.37
N SER A 35 -4.05 14.78 4.98
CA SER A 35 -4.85 13.76 5.65
C SER A 35 -5.42 14.32 6.94
N ASP A 36 -6.74 14.32 7.04
CA ASP A 36 -7.52 14.60 8.24
C ASP A 36 -8.36 13.38 8.57
N TYR A 37 -8.52 13.02 9.85
CA TYR A 37 -9.03 11.72 10.25
C TYR A 37 -10.26 11.83 11.13
N ASN A 38 -11.26 11.02 10.81
CA ASN A 38 -12.49 10.84 11.58
C ASN A 38 -12.49 9.46 12.25
N LYS A 39 -13.06 9.40 13.44
CA LYS A 39 -13.24 8.13 14.16
C LYS A 39 -14.55 7.46 13.73
N ILE A 40 -14.51 6.13 13.55
CA ILE A 40 -15.74 5.36 13.34
C ILE A 40 -16.59 5.41 14.61
N LEU A 41 -17.80 5.92 14.47
CA LEU A 41 -18.78 6.02 15.55
C LEU A 41 -19.77 4.83 15.59
N ASN A 42 -19.75 3.96 14.60
CA ASN A 42 -20.68 2.82 14.51
C ASN A 42 -20.39 1.78 15.59
N GLN A 43 -21.32 1.62 16.51
CA GLN A 43 -21.22 0.66 17.62
C GLN A 43 -21.29 -0.81 17.18
N LYS A 44 -21.83 -1.09 15.99
CA LYS A 44 -21.99 -2.45 15.48
C LYS A 44 -20.67 -3.08 15.01
N PHE A 45 -19.63 -2.28 14.73
CA PHE A 45 -18.35 -2.81 14.30
C PHE A 45 -17.62 -3.45 15.49
N PRO A 46 -17.02 -4.64 15.34
CA PRO A 46 -16.28 -5.31 16.42
C PRO A 46 -14.93 -4.66 16.72
N PHE A 47 -14.58 -3.61 16.00
CA PHE A 47 -13.40 -2.78 16.15
C PHE A 47 -13.72 -1.32 15.85
N SER A 48 -12.81 -0.43 16.20
CA SER A 48 -12.86 0.98 15.80
C SER A 48 -11.47 1.41 15.33
N PHE A 49 -11.41 2.37 14.43
CA PHE A 49 -10.18 3.00 13.96
C PHE A 49 -10.51 4.40 13.44
N GLU A 50 -9.48 5.17 13.14
CA GLU A 50 -9.60 6.46 12.48
C GLU A 50 -9.35 6.31 10.99
N TYR A 51 -10.18 6.95 10.18
CA TYR A 51 -10.12 6.92 8.72
C TYR A 51 -10.08 8.33 8.14
N ASN A 52 -9.48 8.49 6.98
CA ASN A 52 -9.36 9.76 6.29
C ASN A 52 -10.74 10.32 5.93
N ASN A 53 -10.98 11.61 6.15
CA ASN A 53 -12.25 12.29 5.93
C ASN A 53 -12.73 12.29 4.47
N ILE A 54 -11.81 12.11 3.49
CA ILE A 54 -12.16 11.94 2.07
C ILE A 54 -12.66 10.54 1.74
N ALA A 55 -12.50 9.59 2.65
CA ALA A 55 -12.94 8.21 2.49
C ALA A 55 -14.35 8.01 3.08
N LYS A 56 -15.03 6.95 2.61
CA LYS A 56 -16.32 6.49 3.11
C LYS A 56 -16.17 5.09 3.68
N VAL A 57 -16.68 4.87 4.89
CA VAL A 57 -16.65 3.56 5.56
C VAL A 57 -18.05 2.98 5.58
N GLU A 58 -18.21 1.77 5.05
CA GLU A 58 -19.48 1.09 4.93
C GLU A 58 -19.33 -0.40 5.30
N GLU A 59 -20.37 -0.95 5.92
CA GLU A 59 -20.52 -2.41 6.06
C GLU A 59 -21.15 -2.97 4.79
N ILE A 60 -20.52 -4.00 4.20
CA ILE A 60 -21.03 -4.67 2.99
C ILE A 60 -21.94 -5.83 3.41
N SER A 61 -21.48 -6.59 4.38
CA SER A 61 -22.17 -7.75 4.95
C SER A 61 -21.59 -8.02 6.34
N ASN A 62 -22.19 -8.93 7.09
CA ASN A 62 -21.75 -9.26 8.44
C ASN A 62 -20.23 -9.66 8.44
N GLY A 63 -19.42 -8.85 9.11
CA GLY A 63 -17.97 -9.03 9.19
C GLY A 63 -17.18 -8.52 7.98
N SER A 64 -17.81 -7.98 6.95
CA SER A 64 -17.14 -7.42 5.77
C SER A 64 -17.42 -5.93 5.64
N TYR A 65 -16.36 -5.14 5.54
CA TYR A 65 -16.41 -3.68 5.49
C TYR A 65 -15.57 -3.16 4.33
N LYS A 66 -15.80 -1.93 3.91
CA LYS A 66 -14.97 -1.23 2.94
C LYS A 66 -14.68 0.20 3.37
N VAL A 67 -13.48 0.65 3.04
CA VAL A 67 -13.07 2.06 3.12
C VAL A 67 -12.82 2.51 1.69
N SER A 68 -13.75 3.28 1.14
CA SER A 68 -13.73 3.70 -0.27
C SER A 68 -13.19 5.11 -0.41
N TYR A 69 -12.32 5.32 -1.40
CA TYR A 69 -11.77 6.60 -1.83
C TYR A 69 -12.31 6.91 -3.24
N PRO A 70 -13.48 7.57 -3.37
CA PRO A 70 -14.17 7.72 -4.65
C PRO A 70 -13.31 8.41 -5.72
N ASP A 71 -12.66 9.52 -5.36
CA ASP A 71 -11.87 10.33 -6.30
C ASP A 71 -10.59 9.62 -6.77
N MET A 72 -10.08 8.67 -5.98
CA MET A 72 -8.93 7.84 -6.32
C MET A 72 -9.32 6.52 -6.98
N LYS A 73 -10.63 6.22 -7.09
CA LYS A 73 -11.16 4.93 -7.55
C LYS A 73 -10.49 3.77 -6.81
N ALA A 74 -10.30 3.92 -5.50
CA ALA A 74 -9.63 2.94 -4.65
C ALA A 74 -10.54 2.47 -3.52
N THR A 75 -10.37 1.24 -3.08
CA THR A 75 -11.10 0.69 -1.94
C THR A 75 -10.22 -0.25 -1.15
N ILE A 76 -10.20 -0.07 0.17
CA ILE A 76 -9.66 -1.05 1.11
C ILE A 76 -10.84 -1.92 1.56
N TYR A 77 -10.79 -3.21 1.25
CA TYR A 77 -11.72 -4.20 1.78
C TYR A 77 -11.18 -4.73 3.09
N LEU A 78 -12.04 -4.82 4.10
CA LEU A 78 -11.71 -5.29 5.44
C LEU A 78 -12.64 -6.46 5.77
N ASN A 79 -12.08 -7.62 6.08
CA ASN A 79 -12.83 -8.81 6.50
C ASN A 79 -12.43 -9.18 7.93
N TYR A 80 -13.41 -9.18 8.82
CA TYR A 80 -13.25 -9.52 10.22
C TYR A 80 -13.63 -10.98 10.48
N TYR A 81 -12.82 -11.64 11.26
CA TYR A 81 -13.04 -13.01 11.73
C TYR A 81 -12.88 -13.07 13.24
N LYS A 82 -13.82 -13.71 13.90
CA LYS A 82 -13.66 -14.09 15.30
C LYS A 82 -12.73 -15.30 15.38
N VAL A 83 -11.72 -15.22 16.23
CA VAL A 83 -10.80 -16.34 16.46
C VAL A 83 -11.47 -17.37 17.39
N ASN A 84 -11.59 -18.60 16.92
CA ASN A 84 -12.15 -19.74 17.65
C ASN A 84 -11.19 -20.93 17.51
N GLN A 85 -10.05 -20.90 18.23
CA GLN A 85 -8.98 -21.90 18.15
C GLN A 85 -8.39 -22.13 16.75
N ASN A 86 -8.67 -21.24 15.80
CA ASN A 86 -8.30 -21.33 14.38
C ASN A 86 -7.28 -20.26 13.95
N LEU A 87 -6.60 -19.61 14.89
CA LEU A 87 -5.64 -18.53 14.60
C LEU A 87 -4.56 -18.95 13.59
N ASN A 88 -4.00 -20.13 13.77
CA ASN A 88 -2.95 -20.65 12.87
C ASN A 88 -3.46 -20.82 11.43
N SER A 89 -4.71 -21.24 11.24
CA SER A 89 -5.33 -21.32 9.91
C SER A 89 -5.53 -19.95 9.30
N LEU A 90 -6.07 -18.98 10.07
CA LEU A 90 -6.26 -17.60 9.63
C LEU A 90 -4.94 -16.93 9.24
N LEU A 91 -3.88 -17.11 10.05
CA LEU A 91 -2.54 -16.63 9.73
C LEU A 91 -2.01 -17.24 8.43
N LYS A 92 -2.09 -18.58 8.31
CA LYS A 92 -1.64 -19.30 7.11
C LYS A 92 -2.35 -18.78 5.84
N ASP A 93 -3.64 -18.50 5.92
CA ASP A 93 -4.41 -17.99 4.80
C ASP A 93 -4.08 -16.52 4.51
N ALA A 94 -3.90 -15.68 5.54
CA ALA A 94 -3.49 -14.29 5.38
C ALA A 94 -2.10 -14.16 4.72
N TYR A 95 -1.14 -15.00 5.14
CA TYR A 95 0.20 -15.03 4.53
C TYR A 95 0.20 -15.51 3.07
N LYS A 96 -0.78 -16.31 2.64
CA LYS A 96 -0.90 -16.74 1.23
C LYS A 96 -1.44 -15.66 0.30
N LEU A 97 -2.22 -14.70 0.83
CA LEU A 97 -2.92 -13.70 -0.01
C LEU A 97 -1.97 -12.87 -0.87
N PRO A 98 -0.87 -12.28 -0.34
CA PRO A 98 0.06 -11.48 -1.16
C PRO A 98 0.68 -12.29 -2.29
N TYR A 99 1.00 -13.56 -2.05
CA TYR A 99 1.67 -14.43 -3.02
C TYR A 99 0.77 -14.86 -4.20
N LYS A 100 -0.55 -14.66 -4.12
CA LYS A 100 -1.43 -14.80 -5.30
C LYS A 100 -1.10 -13.79 -6.40
N HIS A 101 -0.37 -12.75 -6.08
CA HIS A 101 0.06 -11.69 -7.02
C HIS A 101 1.49 -11.86 -7.52
N ILE A 102 2.22 -12.91 -7.11
CA ILE A 102 3.65 -13.10 -7.39
C ILE A 102 4.00 -13.03 -8.89
N VAL A 103 3.12 -13.50 -9.77
CA VAL A 103 3.34 -13.47 -11.23
C VAL A 103 3.43 -12.04 -11.79
N LYS A 104 2.82 -11.06 -11.11
CA LYS A 104 2.76 -9.66 -11.51
C LYS A 104 3.57 -8.74 -10.59
N ALA A 105 4.07 -9.28 -9.49
CA ALA A 105 4.91 -8.56 -8.55
C ALA A 105 6.40 -8.63 -8.96
N VAL A 106 7.11 -7.54 -8.76
CA VAL A 106 8.58 -7.47 -8.82
C VAL A 106 9.15 -7.93 -7.48
N GLU A 107 8.51 -7.47 -6.39
CA GLU A 107 8.83 -7.87 -5.02
C GLU A 107 7.60 -7.70 -4.12
N ILE A 108 7.61 -8.37 -2.95
CA ILE A 108 6.54 -8.31 -1.95
C ILE A 108 7.18 -8.12 -0.56
N PRO A 109 7.69 -6.93 -0.23
CA PRO A 109 8.21 -6.65 1.08
C PRO A 109 7.13 -6.73 2.17
N GLU A 110 7.51 -7.31 3.29
CA GLU A 110 6.70 -7.43 4.50
C GLU A 110 7.17 -6.42 5.55
N ARG A 111 6.22 -5.77 6.23
CA ARG A 111 6.47 -4.91 7.36
C ARG A 111 5.62 -5.35 8.54
N ILE A 112 6.27 -5.79 9.62
CA ILE A 112 5.61 -6.20 10.86
C ILE A 112 5.16 -4.97 11.65
N PHE A 113 3.99 -5.07 12.26
CA PHE A 113 3.42 -4.07 13.17
C PHE A 113 3.13 -4.67 14.54
N ILE A 114 3.57 -3.98 15.59
CA ILE A 114 3.40 -4.39 16.99
C ILE A 114 2.97 -3.18 17.83
N ASN A 115 1.75 -3.24 18.36
CA ASN A 115 1.24 -2.28 19.35
C ASN A 115 0.76 -3.05 20.59
N LYS A 116 1.66 -3.18 21.56
CA LYS A 116 1.40 -3.94 22.80
C LYS A 116 0.29 -3.31 23.65
N ASN A 117 0.21 -1.97 23.68
CA ASN A 117 -0.76 -1.24 24.50
C ASN A 117 -2.20 -1.51 24.07
N GLN A 118 -2.42 -1.65 22.76
CA GLN A 118 -3.74 -1.90 22.18
C GLN A 118 -3.96 -3.37 21.80
N LYS A 119 -2.96 -4.23 22.05
CA LYS A 119 -2.94 -5.63 21.63
C LYS A 119 -3.25 -5.78 20.13
N VAL A 120 -2.57 -4.98 19.29
CA VAL A 120 -2.70 -5.04 17.84
C VAL A 120 -1.37 -5.49 17.25
N TYR A 121 -1.38 -6.64 16.63
CA TYR A 121 -0.23 -7.28 16.00
C TYR A 121 -0.58 -7.62 14.56
N GLY A 122 0.35 -7.52 13.64
CA GLY A 122 0.05 -7.87 12.26
C GLY A 122 1.20 -7.63 11.30
N ALA A 123 0.91 -7.77 10.02
CA ALA A 123 1.85 -7.54 8.94
C ALA A 123 1.18 -6.80 7.78
N LEU A 124 1.93 -5.93 7.14
CA LEU A 124 1.59 -5.26 5.89
C LEU A 124 2.50 -5.76 4.78
N PHE A 125 1.91 -6.27 3.72
CA PHE A 125 2.60 -6.71 2.51
C PHE A 125 2.37 -5.68 1.40
N SER A 126 3.46 -5.15 0.86
CA SER A 126 3.42 -4.21 -0.27
C SER A 126 3.72 -4.97 -1.55
N VAL A 127 2.74 -5.11 -2.44
CA VAL A 127 2.93 -5.79 -3.73
C VAL A 127 3.41 -4.76 -4.76
N ILE A 128 4.71 -4.74 -5.01
CA ILE A 128 5.32 -3.82 -5.96
C ILE A 128 5.26 -4.45 -7.35
N GLY A 129 4.56 -3.78 -8.28
CA GLY A 129 4.37 -4.25 -9.64
C GLY A 129 2.93 -4.07 -10.14
N ASN A 130 2.66 -4.54 -11.35
CA ASN A 130 1.36 -4.38 -12.02
C ASN A 130 0.34 -5.43 -11.53
N ALA A 131 0.21 -5.55 -10.21
CA ALA A 131 -0.74 -6.44 -9.56
C ALA A 131 -2.11 -5.77 -9.38
N ALA A 132 -3.15 -6.58 -9.16
CA ALA A 132 -4.49 -6.08 -8.91
C ALA A 132 -4.65 -5.44 -7.52
N SER A 133 -3.85 -5.86 -6.54
CA SER A 133 -3.85 -5.35 -5.17
C SER A 133 -2.43 -4.95 -4.78
N GLN A 134 -2.23 -3.72 -4.32
CA GLN A 134 -0.92 -3.19 -3.94
C GLN A 134 -0.61 -3.36 -2.46
N PHE A 135 -1.64 -3.45 -1.61
CA PHE A 135 -1.46 -3.72 -0.19
C PHE A 135 -2.37 -4.85 0.25
N GLN A 136 -1.79 -5.75 1.02
CA GLN A 136 -2.53 -6.75 1.78
C GLN A 136 -1.98 -6.78 3.19
N PHE A 137 -2.86 -6.97 4.17
CA PHE A 137 -2.45 -6.97 5.56
C PHE A 137 -3.38 -7.80 6.42
N PHE A 138 -2.91 -8.15 7.58
CA PHE A 138 -3.75 -8.64 8.66
C PHE A 138 -3.40 -7.97 9.97
N LEU A 139 -4.39 -7.88 10.87
CA LEU A 139 -4.24 -7.42 12.24
C LEU A 139 -4.98 -8.38 13.17
N THR A 140 -4.42 -8.65 14.34
CA THR A 140 -4.99 -9.57 15.33
C THR A 140 -4.60 -9.16 16.74
N ASP A 141 -5.40 -9.55 17.74
CA ASP A 141 -5.01 -9.52 19.15
C ASP A 141 -4.40 -10.85 19.62
N SER A 142 -4.20 -11.79 18.69
CA SER A 142 -3.68 -13.15 18.92
C SER A 142 -4.61 -14.05 19.74
N SER A 143 -5.82 -13.62 20.09
CA SER A 143 -6.72 -14.40 20.95
C SER A 143 -8.15 -14.51 20.44
N SER A 144 -8.75 -13.39 20.04
CA SER A 144 -10.19 -13.32 19.78
C SER A 144 -10.53 -12.65 18.45
N ASN A 145 -9.66 -11.76 17.97
CA ASN A 145 -9.95 -10.89 16.85
C ASN A 145 -8.93 -11.06 15.73
N PHE A 146 -9.41 -11.12 14.49
CA PHE A 146 -8.59 -11.19 13.29
C PHE A 146 -9.21 -10.35 12.17
N LEU A 147 -8.45 -9.42 11.61
CA LEU A 147 -8.88 -8.52 10.54
C LEU A 147 -7.93 -8.68 9.35
N VAL A 148 -8.48 -8.94 8.16
CA VAL A 148 -7.72 -8.97 6.90
C VAL A 148 -8.11 -7.77 6.07
N GLY A 149 -7.12 -7.09 5.50
CA GLY A 149 -7.34 -5.95 4.60
C GLY A 149 -6.64 -6.11 3.26
N SER A 150 -7.26 -5.58 2.20
CA SER A 150 -6.70 -5.57 0.85
C SER A 150 -7.09 -4.30 0.12
N LEU A 151 -6.10 -3.62 -0.49
CA LEU A 151 -6.32 -2.42 -1.29
C LEU A 151 -6.48 -2.78 -2.77
N TYR A 152 -7.54 -2.29 -3.40
CA TYR A 152 -7.78 -2.41 -4.84
C TYR A 152 -8.04 -1.05 -5.47
N PHE A 153 -7.55 -0.88 -6.71
CA PHE A 153 -7.89 0.25 -7.57
C PHE A 153 -8.82 -0.22 -8.70
N TYR A 154 -9.89 0.51 -8.96
CA TYR A 154 -10.80 0.28 -10.09
C TYR A 154 -10.24 0.86 -11.38
N SER A 155 -9.03 0.43 -11.73
CA SER A 155 -8.32 0.83 -12.95
C SER A 155 -7.44 -0.31 -13.42
N LYS A 156 -7.00 -0.24 -14.69
CA LYS A 156 -6.01 -1.20 -15.20
C LYS A 156 -4.74 -1.09 -14.36
N PRO A 157 -4.21 -2.22 -13.85
CA PRO A 157 -3.00 -2.21 -13.06
C PRO A 157 -1.82 -1.58 -13.82
N ASN A 158 -1.33 -0.46 -13.29
CA ASN A 158 -0.13 0.24 -13.75
C ASN A 158 0.51 0.89 -12.51
N TYR A 159 1.48 0.20 -11.94
CA TYR A 159 2.10 0.60 -10.67
C TYR A 159 2.66 2.02 -10.70
N ASP A 160 3.39 2.37 -11.77
CA ASP A 160 4.05 3.67 -11.88
C ASP A 160 3.02 4.83 -11.89
N SER A 161 1.91 4.65 -12.58
CA SER A 161 0.81 5.67 -12.62
C SER A 161 0.02 5.73 -11.32
N LEU A 162 -0.14 4.59 -10.63
CA LEU A 162 -0.87 4.52 -9.36
C LEU A 162 0.00 4.89 -8.16
N TYR A 163 1.32 4.98 -8.32
CA TYR A 163 2.26 5.15 -7.22
C TYR A 163 1.94 6.32 -6.28
N PRO A 164 1.57 7.53 -6.75
CA PRO A 164 1.19 8.62 -5.85
C PRO A 164 -0.02 8.28 -4.97
N ALA A 165 -1.07 7.66 -5.55
CA ALA A 165 -2.26 7.21 -4.81
C ALA A 165 -1.93 6.08 -3.83
N ILE A 166 -1.09 5.13 -4.25
CA ILE A 166 -0.58 4.05 -3.39
C ILE A 166 0.11 4.64 -2.16
N LYS A 167 1.00 5.62 -2.35
CA LYS A 167 1.74 6.26 -1.26
C LYS A 167 0.84 7.08 -0.33
N TYR A 168 -0.19 7.72 -0.86
CA TYR A 168 -1.16 8.43 -0.05
C TYR A 168 -1.95 7.47 0.83
N ILE A 169 -2.53 6.40 0.25
CA ILE A 169 -3.33 5.42 0.99
C ILE A 169 -2.47 4.57 1.94
N GLU A 170 -1.17 4.37 1.66
CA GLU A 170 -0.24 3.71 2.59
C GLU A 170 -0.16 4.43 3.94
N LYS A 171 -0.20 5.78 3.94
CA LYS A 171 -0.23 6.58 5.17
C LYS A 171 -1.51 6.31 5.95
N ASP A 172 -2.65 6.23 5.26
CA ASP A 172 -3.94 5.98 5.88
C ASP A 172 -4.04 4.55 6.45
N ILE A 173 -3.50 3.54 5.75
CA ILE A 173 -3.38 2.18 6.27
C ILE A 173 -2.49 2.16 7.53
N SER A 174 -1.38 2.90 7.50
CA SER A 174 -0.49 3.02 8.66
C SER A 174 -1.16 3.73 9.84
N HIS A 175 -2.03 4.71 9.57
CA HIS A 175 -2.83 5.39 10.59
C HIS A 175 -3.91 4.46 11.16
N LEU A 176 -4.61 3.70 10.30
CA LEU A 176 -5.55 2.67 10.73
C LEU A 176 -4.89 1.70 11.71
N PHE A 177 -3.69 1.20 11.42
CA PHE A 177 -2.96 0.28 12.29
C PHE A 177 -2.67 0.87 13.67
N LYS A 178 -2.29 2.16 13.72
CA LYS A 178 -1.97 2.87 14.96
C LYS A 178 -3.19 3.15 15.83
N THR A 179 -4.36 3.33 15.20
CA THR A 179 -5.59 3.77 15.87
C THR A 179 -6.61 2.66 16.09
N LEU A 180 -6.35 1.46 15.55
CA LEU A 180 -7.23 0.31 15.71
C LEU A 180 -7.38 -0.06 17.19
N LYS A 181 -8.64 -0.27 17.58
CA LYS A 181 -9.04 -0.80 18.90
C LYS A 181 -10.07 -1.88 18.71
N TRP A 182 -9.84 -3.02 19.30
CA TRP A 182 -10.83 -4.11 19.41
C TRP A 182 -11.91 -3.73 20.43
N LYS A 183 -13.12 -4.27 20.23
CA LYS A 183 -14.26 -4.10 21.16
C LYS A 183 -14.60 -5.43 21.83
#